data_00af9b43a6a87109aeddb79b755bd98b
#
_entry.id   00af9b43a6a87109aeddb79b755bd98b
#
_cell.length_a   1.000
_cell.length_b   1.000
_cell.length_c   1.000
_cell.angle_alpha   90.00
_cell.angle_beta   90.00
_cell.angle_gamma   90.00
#
_symmetry.space_group_name_H-M   'P 1'
#
loop_
_entity.id
_entity.type
_entity.pdbx_description
1 polymer ?
#
loop_
_entity_poly.entity_id
_entity_poly.type
_entity_poly.pdbx_seq_one_letter_code
_entity_poly.pdbx_strand_id
1 'polypeptide(L)'
;DYKRITQFFKITCIVGFTISILTMIIIFIFPDFLVGLFSSKSDVDIIYMGKIALLLNAPSYLFKWFTMTVGSFLTGLEKATESIVVMLVESVILPLILIVVLTKAIGVYGIFIAPSIGGIISVAIAFILWRKCVKEEFENN
;
A
#
# COMPACT_ATOMS: atom_id res chain seq x y z
N ASP A 1 18.22 -6.66 -21.07
CA ASP A 1 17.28 -7.73 -21.42
C ASP A 1 15.86 -7.37 -20.93
N TYR A 2 15.25 -6.36 -21.58
CA TYR A 2 13.95 -5.78 -21.23
C TYR A 2 12.82 -6.78 -21.13
N LYS A 3 12.81 -7.80 -22.00
CA LYS A 3 11.76 -8.83 -21.98
C LYS A 3 11.75 -9.58 -20.65
N ARG A 4 12.91 -9.86 -20.09
CA ARG A 4 13.03 -10.55 -18.79
C ARG A 4 12.55 -9.65 -17.64
N ILE A 5 12.96 -8.38 -17.62
CA ILE A 5 12.55 -7.43 -16.59
C ILE A 5 11.00 -7.27 -16.60
N THR A 6 10.40 -7.13 -17.78
CA THR A 6 8.95 -7.02 -17.92
C THR A 6 8.22 -8.32 -17.52
N GLN A 7 8.80 -9.48 -17.80
CA GLN A 7 8.24 -10.76 -17.35
C GLN A 7 8.27 -10.89 -15.83
N PHE A 8 9.38 -10.57 -15.19
CA PHE A 8 9.50 -10.56 -13.73
C PHE A 8 8.51 -9.59 -13.10
N PHE A 9 8.37 -8.38 -13.64
CA PHE A 9 7.39 -7.42 -13.18
C PHE A 9 5.96 -7.98 -13.23
N LYS A 10 5.55 -8.60 -14.35
CA LYS A 10 4.22 -9.23 -14.47
C LYS A 10 4.01 -10.36 -13.45
N ILE A 11 5.00 -11.22 -13.27
CA ILE A 11 4.92 -12.31 -12.29
C ILE A 11 4.78 -11.74 -10.87
N THR A 12 5.60 -10.76 -10.52
CA THR A 12 5.53 -10.10 -9.21
C THR A 12 4.19 -9.42 -8.99
N CYS A 13 3.62 -8.78 -10.01
CA CYS A 13 2.28 -8.20 -9.93
C CYS A 13 1.20 -9.26 -9.65
N ILE A 14 1.24 -10.40 -10.34
CA ILE A 14 0.25 -11.48 -10.14
C ILE A 14 0.38 -12.06 -8.73
N VAL A 15 1.59 -12.37 -8.31
CA VAL A 15 1.85 -12.92 -6.97
C VAL A 15 1.46 -11.92 -5.88
N GLY A 16 1.88 -10.67 -6.01
CA GLY A 16 1.57 -9.60 -5.06
C GLY A 16 0.06 -9.35 -4.93
N PHE A 17 -0.64 -9.31 -6.06
CA PHE A 17 -2.11 -9.17 -6.07
C PHE A 17 -2.81 -10.35 -5.39
N THR A 18 -2.39 -11.57 -5.69
CA THR A 18 -2.95 -12.78 -5.08
C THR A 18 -2.75 -12.79 -3.57
N ILE A 19 -1.53 -12.51 -3.10
CA ILE A 19 -1.23 -12.45 -1.66
C ILE A 19 -2.04 -11.34 -0.98
N SER A 20 -2.17 -10.18 -1.61
CA SER A 20 -2.94 -9.05 -1.04
C SER A 20 -4.42 -9.37 -0.91
N ILE A 21 -5.02 -10.03 -1.89
CA ILE A 21 -6.41 -10.49 -1.80
C ILE A 21 -6.56 -11.50 -0.67
N LEU A 22 -5.68 -12.50 -0.58
CA LEU A 22 -5.72 -13.49 0.48
C LEU A 22 -5.60 -12.83 1.86
N THR A 23 -4.68 -11.89 2.02
CA THR A 23 -4.50 -11.15 3.27
C THR A 23 -5.77 -10.37 3.62
N MET A 24 -6.36 -9.67 2.66
CA MET A 24 -7.60 -8.92 2.88
C MET A 24 -8.75 -9.84 3.28
N ILE A 25 -8.91 -10.98 2.62
CA ILE A 25 -9.94 -11.99 2.95
C ILE A 25 -9.75 -12.49 4.39
N ILE A 26 -8.52 -12.82 4.79
CA ILE A 26 -8.22 -13.28 6.15
C ILE A 26 -8.61 -12.21 7.18
N ILE A 27 -8.27 -10.94 6.91
CA ILE A 27 -8.60 -9.82 7.81
C ILE A 27 -10.11 -9.65 7.95
N PHE A 28 -10.88 -9.78 6.86
CA PHE A 28 -12.34 -9.63 6.89
C PHE A 28 -13.06 -10.82 7.54
N ILE A 29 -12.53 -12.04 7.41
CA ILE A 29 -13.15 -13.25 7.97
C ILE A 29 -12.81 -13.41 9.47
N PHE A 30 -11.57 -13.10 9.86
CA PHE A 30 -11.05 -13.37 11.21
C PHE A 30 -10.55 -12.13 11.95
N PRO A 31 -11.27 -10.99 11.96
CA PRO A 31 -10.77 -9.77 12.58
C PRO A 31 -10.64 -9.92 14.10
N ASP A 32 -11.58 -10.60 14.75
CA ASP A 32 -11.59 -10.81 16.20
C ASP A 32 -10.42 -11.71 16.66
N PHE A 33 -10.09 -12.72 15.88
CA PHE A 33 -8.93 -13.58 16.13
C PHE A 33 -7.61 -12.82 16.02
N LEU A 34 -7.46 -12.02 14.96
CA LEU A 34 -6.24 -11.26 14.72
C LEU A 34 -6.01 -10.20 15.80
N VAL A 35 -7.04 -9.46 16.19
CA VAL A 35 -6.94 -8.49 17.28
C VAL A 35 -6.70 -9.18 18.62
N GLY A 36 -7.34 -10.31 18.87
CA GLY A 36 -7.18 -11.10 20.07
C GLY A 36 -5.80 -11.66 20.31
N LEU A 37 -4.97 -11.80 19.25
CA LEU A 37 -3.56 -12.19 19.37
C LEU A 37 -2.69 -11.11 20.03
N PHE A 38 -3.09 -9.84 19.92
CA PHE A 38 -2.32 -8.68 20.38
C PHE A 38 -2.93 -7.99 21.61
N SER A 39 -4.14 -8.38 22.00
CA SER A 39 -4.87 -7.74 23.09
C SER A 39 -5.22 -8.75 24.19
N SER A 40 -5.12 -8.32 25.45
CA SER A 40 -5.61 -9.10 26.59
C SER A 40 -7.14 -9.13 26.56
N LYS A 41 -7.74 -10.28 26.83
CA LYS A 41 -9.21 -10.48 26.80
C LYS A 41 -10.02 -9.57 27.75
N SER A 42 -9.35 -8.84 28.63
CA SER A 42 -9.97 -7.95 29.63
C SER A 42 -10.38 -6.57 29.09
N ASP A 43 -9.79 -6.13 27.96
CA ASP A 43 -9.99 -4.75 27.45
C ASP A 43 -10.91 -4.73 26.23
N VAL A 44 -12.21 -4.83 26.46
CA VAL A 44 -13.23 -4.88 25.41
C VAL A 44 -13.19 -3.66 24.49
N ASP A 45 -12.93 -2.47 25.03
CA ASP A 45 -12.85 -1.23 24.25
C ASP A 45 -11.63 -1.23 23.30
N ILE A 46 -10.50 -1.76 23.76
CA ILE A 46 -9.29 -1.89 22.93
C ILE A 46 -9.51 -2.89 21.80
N ILE A 47 -10.17 -4.01 22.08
CA ILE A 47 -10.51 -5.01 21.07
C ILE A 47 -11.43 -4.43 20.00
N TYR A 48 -12.47 -3.68 20.43
CA TYR A 48 -13.41 -3.05 19.50
C TYR A 48 -12.74 -2.01 18.60
N MET A 49 -11.94 -1.11 19.17
CA MET A 49 -11.19 -0.10 18.40
C MET A 49 -10.15 -0.75 17.49
N GLY A 50 -9.45 -1.77 17.95
CA GLY A 50 -8.48 -2.54 17.16
C GLY A 50 -9.13 -3.23 15.96
N LYS A 51 -10.32 -3.77 16.12
CA LYS A 51 -11.10 -4.36 15.02
C LYS A 51 -11.49 -3.31 13.97
N ILE A 52 -11.99 -2.16 14.40
CA ILE A 52 -12.32 -1.06 13.48
C ILE A 52 -11.07 -0.59 12.73
N ALA A 53 -9.97 -0.39 13.45
CA ALA A 53 -8.69 0.02 12.87
C ALA A 53 -8.21 -0.97 11.81
N LEU A 54 -8.27 -2.27 12.12
CA LEU A 54 -7.86 -3.35 11.22
C LEU A 54 -8.71 -3.39 9.95
N LEU A 55 -10.04 -3.29 10.10
CA LEU A 55 -10.99 -3.31 8.97
C LEU A 55 -10.86 -2.07 8.08
N LEU A 56 -10.69 -0.88 8.66
CA LEU A 56 -10.51 0.36 7.90
C LEU A 56 -9.15 0.41 7.19
N ASN A 57 -8.13 -0.25 7.75
CA ASN A 57 -6.81 -0.32 7.14
C ASN A 57 -6.68 -1.46 6.11
N ALA A 58 -7.54 -2.48 6.17
CA ALA A 58 -7.45 -3.65 5.30
C ALA A 58 -7.35 -3.33 3.79
N PRO A 59 -8.12 -2.36 3.23
CA PRO A 59 -8.01 -2.01 1.81
C PRO A 59 -6.62 -1.49 1.42
N SER A 60 -5.84 -0.92 2.36
CA SER A 60 -4.49 -0.43 2.06
C SER A 60 -3.57 -1.53 1.55
N TYR A 61 -3.76 -2.77 1.98
CA TYR A 61 -2.96 -3.92 1.52
C TYR A 61 -3.15 -4.23 0.03
N LEU A 62 -4.34 -3.92 -0.55
CA LEU A 62 -4.58 -4.06 -1.98
C LEU A 62 -3.75 -3.08 -2.83
N PHE A 63 -3.30 -1.99 -2.25
CA PHE A 63 -2.58 -0.94 -2.96
C PHE A 63 -1.07 -0.98 -2.70
N LYS A 64 -0.67 -1.29 -1.47
CA LYS A 64 0.74 -1.29 -1.05
C LYS A 64 1.64 -2.21 -1.86
N TRP A 65 1.18 -3.40 -2.22
CA TRP A 65 1.98 -4.34 -3.02
C TRP A 65 2.36 -3.74 -4.38
N PHE A 66 1.44 -2.97 -5.00
CA PHE A 66 1.66 -2.37 -6.31
C PHE A 66 2.75 -1.30 -6.25
N THR A 67 2.67 -0.38 -5.30
CA THR A 67 3.68 0.67 -5.13
C THR A 67 5.05 0.10 -4.79
N MET A 68 5.12 -0.94 -3.95
CA MET A 68 6.38 -1.65 -3.67
C MET A 68 6.94 -2.33 -4.91
N THR A 69 6.09 -2.95 -5.72
CA THR A 69 6.51 -3.61 -6.98
C THR A 69 7.02 -2.58 -7.98
N VAL A 70 6.35 -1.44 -8.13
CA VAL A 70 6.80 -0.35 -9.00
C VAL A 70 8.12 0.24 -8.51
N GLY A 71 8.26 0.50 -7.21
CA GLY A 71 9.51 0.99 -6.62
C GLY A 71 10.69 0.04 -6.90
N SER A 72 10.50 -1.25 -6.68
CA SER A 72 11.52 -2.27 -6.98
C SER A 72 11.85 -2.36 -8.47
N PHE A 73 10.84 -2.23 -9.33
CA PHE A 73 11.03 -2.21 -10.78
C PHE A 73 11.84 -0.99 -11.24
N LEU A 74 11.53 0.20 -10.73
CA LEU A 74 12.29 1.42 -11.04
C LEU A 74 13.74 1.33 -10.55
N THR A 75 13.97 0.73 -9.38
CA THR A 75 15.32 0.45 -8.90
C THR A 75 16.06 -0.51 -9.83
N GLY A 76 15.39 -1.52 -10.34
CA GLY A 76 15.96 -2.47 -11.33
C GLY A 76 16.27 -1.85 -12.69
N LEU A 77 15.65 -0.72 -13.03
CA LEU A 77 15.94 0.11 -14.20
C LEU A 77 17.04 1.17 -13.95
N GLU A 78 17.72 1.10 -12.80
CA GLU A 78 18.72 2.10 -12.37
C GLU A 78 18.14 3.51 -12.16
N LYS A 79 16.80 3.64 -12.11
CA LYS A 79 16.07 4.88 -11.81
C LYS A 79 15.82 5.01 -10.30
N ALA A 80 16.91 5.02 -9.53
CA ALA A 80 16.86 5.04 -8.08
C ALA A 80 16.16 6.28 -7.51
N THR A 81 16.32 7.44 -8.14
CA THR A 81 15.69 8.69 -7.69
C THR A 81 14.17 8.60 -7.76
N GLU A 82 13.62 8.12 -8.86
CA GLU A 82 12.17 7.93 -9.05
C GLU A 82 11.62 6.90 -8.08
N SER A 83 12.37 5.83 -7.83
CA SER A 83 12.01 4.82 -6.84
C SER A 83 11.93 5.42 -5.42
N ILE A 84 12.93 6.21 -5.02
CA ILE A 84 12.94 6.90 -3.72
C ILE A 84 11.76 7.86 -3.59
N VAL A 85 11.44 8.62 -4.64
CA VAL A 85 10.29 9.53 -4.65
C VAL A 85 8.98 8.79 -4.41
N VAL A 86 8.75 7.66 -5.11
CA VAL A 86 7.56 6.82 -4.89
C VAL A 86 7.47 6.37 -3.45
N MET A 87 8.56 5.83 -2.91
CA MET A 87 8.60 5.31 -1.54
C MET A 87 8.41 6.40 -0.48
N LEU A 88 9.03 7.58 -0.65
CA LEU A 88 8.87 8.70 0.29
C LEU A 88 7.45 9.26 0.27
N VAL A 89 6.86 9.41 -0.90
CA VAL A 89 5.47 9.89 -1.03
C VAL A 89 4.53 8.93 -0.33
N GLU A 90 4.67 7.63 -0.56
CA GLU A 90 3.81 6.61 0.04
C GLU A 90 4.00 6.48 1.55
N SER A 91 5.27 6.43 2.01
CA SER A 91 5.56 6.05 3.39
C SER A 91 5.53 7.22 4.37
N VAL A 92 5.75 8.46 3.89
CA VAL A 92 5.90 9.62 4.75
C VAL A 92 4.93 10.74 4.39
N ILE A 93 4.98 11.23 3.15
CA ILE A 93 4.27 12.47 2.78
C ILE A 93 2.76 12.27 2.82
N LEU A 94 2.24 11.25 2.15
CA LEU A 94 0.80 10.97 2.11
C LEU A 94 0.23 10.61 3.49
N PRO A 95 0.83 9.70 4.27
CA PRO A 95 0.31 9.40 5.60
C PRO A 95 0.27 10.63 6.51
N LEU A 96 1.31 11.46 6.53
CA LEU A 96 1.34 12.67 7.36
C LEU A 96 0.22 13.64 7.00
N ILE A 97 0.07 13.97 5.72
CA ILE A 97 -0.97 14.89 5.24
C ILE A 97 -2.36 14.33 5.54
N LEU A 98 -2.60 13.06 5.20
CA LEU A 98 -3.90 12.43 5.35
C LEU A 98 -4.29 12.25 6.83
N ILE A 99 -3.36 11.87 7.70
CA ILE A 99 -3.64 11.78 9.13
C ILE A 99 -4.06 13.14 9.68
N VAL A 100 -3.34 14.22 9.37
CA VAL A 100 -3.68 15.55 9.86
C VAL A 100 -5.04 16.02 9.34
N VAL A 101 -5.30 15.84 8.05
CA VAL A 101 -6.55 16.29 7.42
C VAL A 101 -7.75 15.46 7.91
N LEU A 102 -7.62 14.14 7.87
CA LEU A 102 -8.73 13.24 8.23
C LEU A 102 -9.01 13.23 9.72
N THR A 103 -7.98 13.40 10.57
CA THR A 103 -8.21 13.50 12.03
C THR A 103 -9.01 14.75 12.38
N LYS A 104 -8.78 15.86 11.66
CA LYS A 104 -9.60 17.07 11.84
C LYS A 104 -11.03 16.91 11.35
N ALA A 105 -11.26 16.08 10.31
CA ALA A 105 -12.57 15.90 9.72
C ALA A 105 -13.44 14.86 10.47
N ILE A 106 -12.87 13.70 10.82
CA ILE A 106 -13.59 12.54 11.36
C ILE A 106 -12.97 11.98 12.66
N GLY A 107 -12.07 12.72 13.31
CA GLY A 107 -11.44 12.31 14.56
C GLY A 107 -10.54 11.09 14.41
N VAL A 108 -10.52 10.22 15.43
CA VAL A 108 -9.63 9.04 15.51
C VAL A 108 -9.79 8.08 14.33
N TYR A 109 -10.98 7.94 13.78
CA TYR A 109 -11.23 7.10 12.60
C TYR A 109 -10.44 7.56 11.38
N GLY A 110 -10.10 8.86 11.30
CA GLY A 110 -9.26 9.42 10.25
C GLY A 110 -7.87 8.81 10.22
N ILE A 111 -7.30 8.48 11.37
CA ILE A 111 -6.00 7.82 11.47
C ILE A 111 -6.06 6.41 10.86
N PHE A 112 -7.15 5.69 11.09
CA PHE A 112 -7.29 4.30 10.65
C PHE A 112 -7.58 4.19 9.14
N ILE A 113 -8.29 5.14 8.57
CA ILE A 113 -8.64 5.13 7.13
C ILE A 113 -7.57 5.81 6.25
N ALA A 114 -6.71 6.64 6.83
CA ALA A 114 -5.66 7.35 6.11
C ALA A 114 -4.77 6.44 5.23
N PRO A 115 -4.31 5.25 5.69
CA PRO A 115 -3.53 4.36 4.86
C PRO A 115 -4.28 3.82 3.64
N SER A 116 -5.58 3.59 3.76
CA SER A 116 -6.41 3.11 2.64
C SER A 116 -6.59 4.19 1.56
N ILE A 117 -6.88 5.42 1.96
CA ILE A 117 -6.97 6.56 1.05
C ILE A 117 -5.60 6.88 0.45
N GLY A 118 -4.55 6.88 1.29
CA GLY A 118 -3.17 7.07 0.85
C GLY A 118 -2.72 6.02 -0.17
N GLY A 119 -3.13 4.77 0.02
CA GLY A 119 -2.86 3.69 -0.92
C GLY A 119 -3.42 3.95 -2.32
N ILE A 120 -4.65 4.45 -2.43
CA ILE A 120 -5.27 4.80 -3.71
C ILE A 120 -4.47 5.90 -4.42
N ILE A 121 -4.11 6.95 -3.69
CA ILE A 121 -3.33 8.08 -4.23
C ILE A 121 -1.93 7.60 -4.63
N SER A 122 -1.28 6.79 -3.80
CA SER A 122 0.05 6.23 -4.08
C SER A 122 0.06 5.38 -5.35
N VAL A 123 -0.96 4.54 -5.55
CA VAL A 123 -1.08 3.73 -6.78
C VAL A 123 -1.20 4.62 -8.01
N ALA A 124 -1.99 5.69 -7.95
CA ALA A 124 -2.12 6.63 -9.07
C ALA A 124 -0.77 7.28 -9.41
N ILE A 125 -0.02 7.75 -8.41
CA ILE A 125 1.30 8.35 -8.59
C ILE A 125 2.30 7.33 -9.13
N ALA A 126 2.35 6.14 -8.53
CA ALA A 126 3.24 5.06 -8.96
C ALA A 126 2.96 4.63 -10.41
N PHE A 127 1.69 4.55 -10.80
CA PHE A 127 1.28 4.21 -12.16
C PHE A 127 1.72 5.27 -13.19
N ILE A 128 1.57 6.56 -12.85
CA ILE A 128 2.00 7.66 -13.72
C ILE A 128 3.53 7.62 -13.91
N LEU A 129 4.29 7.47 -12.83
CA LEU A 129 5.74 7.41 -12.89
C LEU A 129 6.23 6.16 -13.63
N TRP A 130 5.61 5.01 -13.37
CA TRP A 130 5.91 3.78 -14.10
C TRP A 130 5.70 3.95 -15.61
N ARG A 131 4.55 4.51 -16.05
CA ARG A 131 4.29 4.76 -17.48
C ARG A 131 5.30 5.72 -18.09
N LYS A 132 5.66 6.80 -17.37
CA LYS A 132 6.66 7.77 -17.84
C LYS A 132 8.01 7.09 -18.03
N CYS A 133 8.50 6.37 -17.03
CA CYS A 133 9.81 5.72 -17.08
C CYS A 133 9.88 4.63 -18.14
N VAL A 134 8.82 3.83 -18.28
CA VAL A 134 8.75 2.80 -19.33
C VAL A 134 8.77 3.43 -20.71
N LYS A 135 8.02 4.52 -20.93
CA LYS A 135 7.99 5.22 -22.21
C LYS A 135 9.34 5.78 -22.58
N GLU A 136 10.02 6.48 -21.66
CA GLU A 136 11.35 7.03 -21.87
C GLU A 136 12.38 5.95 -22.25
N GLU A 137 12.27 4.79 -21.64
CA GLU A 137 13.18 3.68 -21.91
C GLU A 137 12.92 2.98 -23.25
N PHE A 138 11.65 2.91 -23.69
CA PHE A 138 11.29 2.37 -24.99
C PHE A 138 11.55 3.34 -26.16
N GLU A 139 11.58 4.66 -25.91
CA GLU A 139 11.91 5.66 -26.94
C GLU A 139 13.44 5.82 -27.13
N ASN A 140 14.25 5.45 -26.15
CA ASN A 140 15.73 5.57 -26.20
C ASN A 140 16.45 4.29 -26.68
N ASN A 141 15.74 3.20 -26.97
CA ASN A 141 16.26 1.95 -27.53
C ASN A 141 15.54 1.58 -28.83
#